data_0d5637d89aa82d49ecaf41e912fb3f93
#
_entry.id   0d5637d89aa82d49ecaf41e912fb3f93
#
_cell.length_a   1.000
_cell.length_b   1.000
_cell.length_c   1.000
_cell.angle_alpha   90.00
_cell.angle_beta   90.00
_cell.angle_gamma   90.00
#
_symmetry.space_group_name_H-M   'P 1'
#
loop_
_entity.id
_entity.type
_entity.pdbx_description
1 polymer ?
#
loop_
_entity_poly.entity_id
_entity_poly.type
_entity_poly.pdbx_seq_one_letter_code
_entity_poly.pdbx_strand_id
1 'polypeptide(L)'
;MTEQAHVGAPVLEAENPSIQFGGLKALQELSFSIPEKTVFSIIGPNGAGKTTFFNIVTGIYRPTGGDVRLYGESIVGLEPSRIVERGVCRTFQNIRLFQNLTVLENVMIGRQLHERTGLGDILLRTQRFRAQEAETLDRAAEILDYVGILDDANALAKNLPYGRQRRLEIARALATAPRLLL
;
A
#
# COMPACT_ATOMS: atom_id res chain seq x y z
N MET A 1 28.61 7.15 24.88
CA MET A 1 27.69 8.22 24.49
C MET A 1 26.80 7.61 23.39
N THR A 2 25.63 7.13 23.78
CA THR A 2 24.63 6.54 22.90
C THR A 2 23.86 7.71 22.30
N GLU A 3 24.06 7.92 20.99
CA GLU A 3 23.30 8.87 20.17
C GLU A 3 21.84 8.43 20.19
N GLN A 4 21.01 9.09 21.00
CA GLN A 4 19.56 8.94 20.94
C GLN A 4 19.11 9.59 19.62
N ALA A 5 18.98 8.76 18.56
CA ALA A 5 18.26 9.17 17.37
C ALA A 5 16.90 9.71 17.81
N HIS A 6 16.56 10.90 17.33
CA HIS A 6 15.22 11.48 17.44
C HIS A 6 14.24 10.50 16.75
N VAL A 7 13.70 9.60 17.53
CA VAL A 7 12.67 8.65 17.08
C VAL A 7 11.39 9.47 16.91
N GLY A 8 11.02 9.78 15.67
CA GLY A 8 9.73 10.38 15.37
C GLY A 8 8.58 9.53 15.90
N ALA A 9 7.38 10.09 15.98
CA ALA A 9 6.20 9.33 16.38
C ALA A 9 6.08 8.04 15.54
N PRO A 10 5.71 6.90 16.16
CA PRO A 10 5.63 5.63 15.43
C PRO A 10 4.53 5.67 14.37
N VAL A 11 4.86 5.21 13.16
CA VAL A 11 3.89 5.03 12.09
C VAL A 11 3.07 3.76 12.26
N LEU A 12 3.72 2.69 12.73
CA LEU A 12 3.07 1.41 13.01
C LEU A 12 3.56 0.84 14.33
N GLU A 13 2.62 0.39 15.15
CA GLU A 13 2.89 -0.29 16.42
C GLU A 13 2.18 -1.64 16.42
N ALA A 14 2.88 -2.68 16.81
CA ALA A 14 2.34 -4.02 17.02
C ALA A 14 2.43 -4.34 18.51
N GLU A 15 1.29 -4.58 19.15
CA GLU A 15 1.17 -4.95 20.57
C GLU A 15 0.67 -6.40 20.67
N ASN A 16 1.59 -7.36 20.59
CA ASN A 16 1.31 -8.80 20.68
C ASN A 16 0.12 -9.28 19.82
N PRO A 17 -0.01 -8.86 18.53
CA PRO A 17 -1.04 -9.40 17.67
C PRO A 17 -0.87 -10.92 17.60
N SER A 18 -1.94 -11.64 17.88
CA SER A 18 -1.95 -13.10 17.85
C SER A 18 -3.07 -13.60 16.95
N ILE A 19 -2.83 -14.72 16.26
CA ILE A 19 -3.85 -15.39 15.46
C ILE A 19 -3.67 -16.89 15.52
N GLN A 20 -4.80 -17.58 15.63
CA GLN A 20 -4.84 -19.03 15.68
C GLN A 20 -5.76 -19.56 14.59
N PHE A 21 -5.28 -20.53 13.81
CA PHE A 21 -6.05 -21.25 12.81
C PHE A 21 -6.27 -22.69 13.30
N GLY A 22 -7.50 -23.03 13.69
CA GLY A 22 -7.76 -24.32 14.35
C GLY A 22 -6.90 -24.47 15.62
N GLY A 23 -6.02 -25.47 15.66
CA GLY A 23 -5.09 -25.70 16.79
C GLY A 23 -3.72 -25.03 16.63
N LEU A 24 -3.41 -24.42 15.47
CA LEU A 24 -2.10 -23.86 15.16
C LEU A 24 -2.07 -22.35 15.48
N LYS A 25 -1.19 -21.95 16.37
CA LYS A 25 -0.86 -20.54 16.59
C LYS A 25 0.09 -20.06 15.49
N ALA A 26 -0.42 -19.25 14.56
CA ALA A 26 0.35 -18.77 13.41
C ALA A 26 1.14 -17.49 13.68
N LEU A 27 0.79 -16.75 14.74
CA LEU A 27 1.49 -15.57 15.19
C LEU A 27 1.31 -15.42 16.71
N GLN A 28 2.39 -15.14 17.43
CA GLN A 28 2.38 -14.84 18.87
C GLN A 28 3.65 -14.08 19.27
N GLU A 29 3.56 -13.35 20.38
CA GLU A 29 4.70 -12.67 21.02
C GLU A 29 5.48 -11.70 20.12
N LEU A 30 4.78 -11.02 19.20
CA LEU A 30 5.38 -10.04 18.33
C LEU A 30 5.03 -8.63 18.79
N SER A 31 6.00 -7.89 19.33
CA SER A 31 5.81 -6.48 19.70
C SER A 31 6.96 -5.65 19.18
N PHE A 32 6.63 -4.59 18.44
CA PHE A 32 7.58 -3.62 17.95
C PHE A 32 6.88 -2.33 17.51
N SER A 33 7.69 -1.30 17.30
CA SER A 33 7.26 0.01 16.84
C SER A 33 8.14 0.43 15.65
N ILE A 34 7.53 0.97 14.61
CA ILE A 34 8.21 1.45 13.41
C ILE A 34 8.11 2.98 13.38
N PRO A 35 9.25 3.70 13.50
CA PRO A 35 9.27 5.16 13.36
C PRO A 35 8.95 5.60 11.93
N GLU A 36 8.52 6.85 11.77
CA GLU A 36 8.38 7.46 10.44
C GLU A 36 9.72 7.55 9.69
N LYS A 37 9.64 7.55 8.37
CA LYS A 37 10.78 7.74 7.46
C LYS A 37 11.92 6.74 7.65
N THR A 38 11.57 5.54 8.11
CA THR A 38 12.53 4.44 8.27
C THR A 38 12.23 3.30 7.31
N VAL A 39 13.28 2.57 6.95
CA VAL A 39 13.15 1.25 6.30
C VAL A 39 13.25 0.20 7.39
N PHE A 40 12.20 -0.60 7.55
CA PHE A 40 12.12 -1.65 8.55
C PHE A 40 12.00 -3.03 7.90
N SER A 41 12.71 -4.01 8.39
CA SER A 41 12.71 -5.36 7.85
C SER A 41 12.30 -6.38 8.91
N ILE A 42 11.36 -7.28 8.55
CA ILE A 42 10.98 -8.43 9.36
C ILE A 42 11.68 -9.67 8.81
N ILE A 43 12.62 -10.21 9.56
CA ILE A 43 13.42 -11.36 9.16
C ILE A 43 13.02 -12.57 10.01
N GLY A 44 12.98 -13.75 9.40
CA GLY A 44 12.68 -15.00 10.07
C GLY A 44 12.52 -16.17 9.08
N PRO A 45 12.55 -17.41 9.56
CA PRO A 45 12.39 -18.60 8.71
C PRO A 45 11.00 -18.67 8.07
N ASN A 46 10.83 -19.58 7.10
CA ASN A 46 9.51 -19.89 6.55
C ASN A 46 8.62 -20.44 7.67
N GLY A 47 7.36 -20.00 7.72
CA GLY A 47 6.44 -20.36 8.80
C GLY A 47 6.52 -19.47 10.05
N ALA A 48 7.45 -18.51 10.15
CA ALA A 48 7.56 -17.60 11.30
C ALA A 48 6.42 -16.55 11.41
N GLY A 49 5.36 -16.66 10.64
CA GLY A 49 4.21 -15.76 10.73
C GLY A 49 4.33 -14.42 10.00
N LYS A 50 5.44 -14.14 9.26
CA LYS A 50 5.64 -12.88 8.56
C LYS A 50 4.47 -12.49 7.66
N THR A 51 4.05 -13.40 6.77
CA THR A 51 2.91 -13.17 5.88
C THR A 51 1.60 -13.00 6.65
N THR A 52 1.44 -13.75 7.75
CA THR A 52 0.28 -13.65 8.64
C THR A 52 0.21 -12.25 9.28
N PHE A 53 1.35 -11.72 9.76
CA PHE A 53 1.42 -10.37 10.29
C PHE A 53 1.04 -9.34 9.22
N PHE A 54 1.62 -9.40 8.02
CA PHE A 54 1.25 -8.50 6.93
C PHE A 54 -0.24 -8.60 6.54
N ASN A 55 -0.82 -9.81 6.64
CA ASN A 55 -2.26 -9.99 6.38
C ASN A 55 -3.12 -9.35 7.49
N ILE A 56 -2.64 -9.30 8.73
CA ILE A 56 -3.31 -8.57 9.82
C ILE A 56 -3.23 -7.07 9.56
N VAL A 57 -2.05 -6.53 9.26
CA VAL A 57 -1.84 -5.09 8.98
C VAL A 57 -2.69 -4.61 7.81
N THR A 58 -2.93 -5.48 6.82
CA THR A 58 -3.74 -5.14 5.63
C THR A 58 -5.22 -5.51 5.77
N GLY A 59 -5.68 -5.96 6.94
CA GLY A 59 -7.09 -6.28 7.21
C GLY A 59 -7.61 -7.56 6.57
N ILE A 60 -6.72 -8.37 5.96
CA ILE A 60 -7.11 -9.67 5.39
C ILE A 60 -7.42 -10.67 6.50
N TYR A 61 -6.68 -10.60 7.62
CA TYR A 61 -6.92 -11.42 8.79
C TYR A 61 -7.25 -10.54 10.00
N ARG A 62 -8.24 -10.96 10.77
CA ARG A 62 -8.53 -10.38 12.07
C ARG A 62 -7.76 -11.15 13.14
N PRO A 63 -6.89 -10.50 13.93
CA PRO A 63 -6.19 -11.17 15.02
C PRO A 63 -7.18 -11.62 16.10
N THR A 64 -6.83 -12.69 16.81
CA THR A 64 -7.61 -13.20 17.95
C THR A 64 -7.26 -12.50 19.26
N GLY A 65 -6.15 -11.76 19.30
CA GLY A 65 -5.72 -10.98 20.46
C GLY A 65 -4.61 -10.01 20.08
N GLY A 66 -4.30 -9.09 20.99
CA GLY A 66 -3.37 -8.00 20.74
C GLY A 66 -3.94 -6.89 19.87
N ASP A 67 -3.10 -5.92 19.53
CA ASP A 67 -3.51 -4.76 18.74
C ASP A 67 -2.44 -4.41 17.69
N VAL A 68 -2.87 -3.74 16.62
CA VAL A 68 -2.00 -3.11 15.63
C VAL A 68 -2.51 -1.70 15.42
N ARG A 69 -1.63 -0.72 15.62
CA ARG A 69 -1.98 0.70 15.53
C ARG A 69 -1.20 1.38 14.42
N LEU A 70 -1.90 2.23 13.69
CA LEU A 70 -1.33 3.15 12.72
C LEU A 70 -1.47 4.58 13.27
N TYR A 71 -0.36 5.28 13.50
CA TYR A 71 -0.35 6.59 14.16
C TYR A 71 -1.16 6.61 15.47
N GLY A 72 -1.01 5.57 16.31
CA GLY A 72 -1.70 5.44 17.59
C GLY A 72 -3.16 4.97 17.49
N GLU A 73 -3.78 4.93 16.31
CA GLU A 73 -5.15 4.44 16.11
C GLU A 73 -5.17 2.96 15.74
N SER A 74 -5.97 2.15 16.44
CA SER A 74 -6.14 0.75 16.10
C SER A 74 -6.71 0.56 14.70
N ILE A 75 -6.10 -0.35 13.93
CA ILE A 75 -6.56 -0.77 12.61
C ILE A 75 -7.15 -2.18 12.62
N VAL A 76 -7.20 -2.82 13.79
CA VAL A 76 -7.73 -4.17 13.96
C VAL A 76 -9.23 -4.20 13.66
N GLY A 77 -9.62 -5.11 12.75
CA GLY A 77 -11.03 -5.29 12.36
C GLY A 77 -11.55 -4.28 11.35
N LEU A 78 -10.70 -3.39 10.86
CA LEU A 78 -11.06 -2.54 9.72
C LEU A 78 -11.03 -3.34 8.42
N GLU A 79 -11.92 -2.99 7.51
CA GLU A 79 -11.90 -3.49 6.13
C GLU A 79 -10.64 -3.03 5.38
N PRO A 80 -10.09 -3.86 4.46
CA PRO A 80 -8.90 -3.50 3.70
C PRO A 80 -8.97 -2.13 3.01
N SER A 81 -10.12 -1.76 2.46
CA SER A 81 -10.36 -0.44 1.84
C SER A 81 -10.11 0.71 2.82
N ARG A 82 -10.59 0.57 4.07
CA ARG A 82 -10.40 1.57 5.11
C ARG A 82 -8.94 1.69 5.56
N ILE A 83 -8.21 0.58 5.54
CA ILE A 83 -6.78 0.57 5.85
C ILE A 83 -5.98 1.28 4.75
N VAL A 84 -6.33 1.05 3.49
CA VAL A 84 -5.73 1.78 2.36
C VAL A 84 -6.06 3.28 2.42
N GLU A 85 -7.29 3.67 2.74
CA GLU A 85 -7.68 5.08 2.95
C GLU A 85 -6.86 5.77 4.06
N ARG A 86 -6.38 5.00 5.06
CA ARG A 86 -5.49 5.49 6.12
C ARG A 86 -4.01 5.56 5.70
N GLY A 87 -3.71 5.17 4.47
CA GLY A 87 -2.38 5.28 3.88
C GLY A 87 -1.49 4.05 4.05
N VAL A 88 -2.05 2.87 4.31
CA VAL A 88 -1.29 1.61 4.26
C VAL A 88 -1.46 0.99 2.88
N CYS A 89 -0.38 0.81 2.15
CA CYS A 89 -0.38 0.09 0.87
C CYS A 89 0.57 -1.10 0.93
N ARG A 90 0.26 -2.16 0.18
CA ARG A 90 1.07 -3.37 0.11
C ARG A 90 1.32 -3.78 -1.33
N THR A 91 2.58 -4.09 -1.64
CA THR A 91 2.95 -4.86 -2.82
C THR A 91 2.84 -6.36 -2.51
N PHE A 92 2.51 -7.17 -3.52
CA PHE A 92 2.36 -8.62 -3.35
C PHE A 92 3.52 -9.36 -4.00
N GLN A 93 3.84 -10.58 -3.50
CA GLN A 93 4.85 -11.44 -4.12
C GLN A 93 4.50 -11.79 -5.57
N ASN A 94 3.22 -12.03 -5.85
CA ASN A 94 2.72 -12.24 -7.20
C ASN A 94 2.24 -10.91 -7.75
N ILE A 95 2.78 -10.51 -8.89
CA ILE A 95 2.41 -9.26 -9.57
C ILE A 95 0.92 -9.27 -9.89
N ARG A 96 0.21 -8.26 -9.37
CA ARG A 96 -1.23 -8.08 -9.57
C ARG A 96 -1.47 -6.78 -10.34
N LEU A 97 -1.24 -6.82 -11.64
CA LEU A 97 -1.51 -5.70 -12.54
C LEU A 97 -2.81 -5.93 -13.32
N PHE A 98 -3.42 -4.85 -13.75
CA PHE A 98 -4.48 -4.89 -14.75
C PHE A 98 -3.85 -5.10 -16.12
N GLN A 99 -3.72 -6.35 -16.52
CA GLN A 99 -2.92 -6.82 -17.65
C GLN A 99 -3.33 -6.20 -19.00
N ASN A 100 -4.62 -5.90 -19.17
CA ASN A 100 -5.18 -5.35 -20.42
C ASN A 100 -5.30 -3.81 -20.39
N LEU A 101 -4.82 -3.16 -19.34
CA LEU A 101 -4.70 -1.71 -19.27
C LEU A 101 -3.26 -1.31 -19.56
N THR A 102 -3.10 -0.07 -19.99
CA THR A 102 -1.77 0.54 -20.18
C THR A 102 -1.06 0.72 -18.85
N VAL A 103 0.25 0.97 -18.91
CA VAL A 103 1.08 1.30 -17.77
C VAL A 103 0.53 2.54 -17.04
N LEU A 104 0.20 3.59 -17.80
CA LEU A 104 -0.35 4.83 -17.27
C LEU A 104 -1.70 4.59 -16.58
N GLU A 105 -2.63 3.89 -17.23
CA GLU A 105 -3.95 3.57 -16.65
C GLU A 105 -3.84 2.76 -15.35
N ASN A 106 -2.88 1.83 -15.26
CA ASN A 106 -2.62 1.09 -14.02
C ASN A 106 -2.26 2.02 -12.85
N VAL A 107 -1.44 3.05 -13.10
CA VAL A 107 -1.05 4.03 -12.08
C VAL A 107 -2.21 4.96 -11.74
N MET A 108 -2.97 5.42 -12.75
CA MET A 108 -4.16 6.27 -12.56
C MET A 108 -5.19 5.60 -11.65
N ILE A 109 -5.42 4.28 -11.77
CA ILE A 109 -6.31 3.55 -10.84
C ILE A 109 -5.86 3.69 -9.39
N GLY A 110 -4.55 3.68 -9.10
CA GLY A 110 -4.03 3.92 -7.76
C GLY A 110 -4.39 5.31 -7.22
N ARG A 111 -4.57 6.31 -8.09
CA ARG A 111 -4.95 7.68 -7.73
C ARG A 111 -6.44 7.85 -7.41
N GLN A 112 -7.32 6.93 -7.83
CA GLN A 112 -8.77 7.04 -7.61
C GLN A 112 -9.17 7.20 -6.15
N LEU A 113 -8.35 6.75 -5.20
CA LEU A 113 -8.57 6.98 -3.76
C LEU A 113 -8.61 8.47 -3.38
N HIS A 114 -7.99 9.34 -4.18
CA HIS A 114 -7.93 10.79 -3.96
C HIS A 114 -8.99 11.56 -4.75
N GLU A 115 -9.72 10.88 -5.63
CA GLU A 115 -10.74 11.51 -6.47
C GLU A 115 -12.03 11.71 -5.68
N ARG A 116 -12.53 12.96 -5.69
CA ARG A 116 -13.77 13.37 -5.01
C ARG A 116 -14.82 13.86 -6.01
N THR A 117 -14.78 13.36 -7.24
CA THR A 117 -15.76 13.73 -8.26
C THR A 117 -17.04 12.91 -8.10
N GLY A 118 -18.19 13.60 -8.10
CA GLY A 118 -19.50 12.95 -8.07
C GLY A 118 -19.92 12.42 -9.43
N LEU A 119 -20.86 11.47 -9.48
CA LEU A 119 -21.40 10.92 -10.71
C LEU A 119 -21.93 12.00 -11.68
N GLY A 120 -22.47 13.12 -11.15
CA GLY A 120 -22.93 14.25 -11.95
C GLY A 120 -21.78 14.96 -12.70
N ASP A 121 -20.63 15.15 -12.03
CA ASP A 121 -19.46 15.78 -12.64
C ASP A 121 -18.88 14.93 -13.78
N ILE A 122 -18.91 13.62 -13.63
CA ILE A 122 -18.45 12.66 -14.64
C ILE A 122 -19.37 12.68 -15.87
N LEU A 123 -20.69 12.60 -15.66
CA LEU A 123 -21.71 12.61 -16.74
C LEU A 123 -21.69 13.90 -17.55
N LEU A 124 -21.54 15.05 -16.87
CA LEU A 124 -21.57 16.37 -17.48
C LEU A 124 -20.19 16.83 -17.95
N ARG A 125 -19.13 16.05 -17.71
CA ARG A 125 -17.72 16.41 -18.01
C ARG A 125 -17.37 17.84 -17.59
N THR A 126 -17.74 18.19 -16.35
CA THR A 126 -17.53 19.54 -15.80
C THR A 126 -16.06 19.97 -15.88
N GLN A 127 -15.80 21.27 -15.77
CA GLN A 127 -14.43 21.79 -15.70
C GLN A 127 -13.65 21.18 -14.53
N ARG A 128 -14.34 20.93 -13.41
CA ARG A 128 -13.76 20.27 -12.23
C ARG A 128 -13.31 18.85 -12.54
N PHE A 129 -14.12 18.08 -13.24
CA PHE A 129 -13.77 16.72 -13.67
C PHE A 129 -12.53 16.73 -14.58
N ARG A 130 -12.52 17.62 -15.60
CA ARG A 130 -11.38 17.72 -16.53
C ARG A 130 -10.09 18.14 -15.82
N ALA A 131 -10.16 19.09 -14.90
CA ALA A 131 -9.00 19.52 -14.12
C ALA A 131 -8.44 18.40 -13.26
N GLN A 132 -9.32 17.61 -12.61
CA GLN A 132 -8.92 16.47 -11.79
C GLN A 132 -8.32 15.34 -12.64
N GLU A 133 -8.91 15.07 -13.82
CA GLU A 133 -8.38 14.09 -14.77
C GLU A 133 -6.97 14.47 -15.25
N ALA A 134 -6.75 15.75 -15.58
CA ALA A 134 -5.43 16.26 -15.96
C ALA A 134 -4.43 16.14 -14.80
N GLU A 135 -4.81 16.52 -13.58
CA GLU A 135 -3.95 16.36 -12.41
C GLU A 135 -3.59 14.89 -12.16
N THR A 136 -4.56 13.98 -12.28
CA THR A 136 -4.33 12.54 -12.11
C THR A 136 -3.35 12.02 -13.16
N LEU A 137 -3.47 12.47 -14.41
CA LEU A 137 -2.56 12.12 -15.51
C LEU A 137 -1.13 12.62 -15.24
N ASP A 138 -0.98 13.89 -14.88
CA ASP A 138 0.31 14.50 -14.60
C ASP A 138 1.02 13.81 -13.44
N ARG A 139 0.31 13.55 -12.36
CA ARG A 139 0.85 12.82 -11.21
C ARG A 139 1.20 11.37 -11.53
N ALA A 140 0.42 10.70 -12.36
CA ALA A 140 0.73 9.34 -12.81
C ALA A 140 2.02 9.34 -13.65
N ALA A 141 2.19 10.32 -14.54
CA ALA A 141 3.40 10.48 -15.34
C ALA A 141 4.64 10.76 -14.48
N GLU A 142 4.54 11.65 -13.48
CA GLU A 142 5.62 11.93 -12.52
C GLU A 142 6.06 10.65 -11.77
N ILE A 143 5.09 9.82 -11.33
CA ILE A 143 5.40 8.57 -10.65
C ILE A 143 6.08 7.57 -11.60
N LEU A 144 5.62 7.47 -12.85
CA LEU A 144 6.24 6.62 -13.87
C LEU A 144 7.66 7.05 -14.18
N ASP A 145 7.93 8.36 -14.25
CA ASP A 145 9.27 8.91 -14.42
C ASP A 145 10.15 8.56 -13.21
N TYR A 146 9.64 8.78 -12.00
CA TYR A 146 10.35 8.45 -10.76
C TYR A 146 10.80 6.98 -10.68
N VAL A 147 9.95 6.03 -11.13
CA VAL A 147 10.29 4.60 -11.16
C VAL A 147 11.02 4.18 -12.45
N GLY A 148 11.23 5.10 -13.40
CA GLY A 148 12.00 4.90 -14.62
C GLY A 148 11.34 4.00 -15.66
N ILE A 149 10.01 4.16 -15.87
CA ILE A 149 9.23 3.45 -16.90
C ILE A 149 8.24 4.36 -17.65
N LEU A 150 8.47 5.68 -17.65
CA LEU A 150 7.59 6.63 -18.34
C LEU A 150 7.52 6.34 -19.85
N ASP A 151 8.62 5.90 -20.47
CA ASP A 151 8.67 5.54 -21.90
C ASP A 151 7.67 4.44 -22.28
N ASP A 152 7.27 3.61 -21.32
CA ASP A 152 6.29 2.55 -21.51
C ASP A 152 4.84 2.98 -21.21
N ALA A 153 4.57 4.25 -20.92
CA ALA A 153 3.27 4.72 -20.41
C ALA A 153 2.07 4.21 -21.22
N ASN A 154 2.21 4.14 -22.55
CA ASN A 154 1.16 3.68 -23.47
C ASN A 154 1.20 2.17 -23.78
N ALA A 155 2.19 1.44 -23.26
CA ALA A 155 2.28 -0.01 -23.45
C ALA A 155 1.27 -0.73 -22.56
N LEU A 156 0.73 -1.87 -23.01
CA LEU A 156 -0.09 -2.72 -22.17
C LEU A 156 0.78 -3.39 -21.09
N ALA A 157 0.28 -3.44 -19.86
CA ALA A 157 1.01 -3.99 -18.73
C ALA A 157 1.49 -5.43 -18.95
N LYS A 158 0.71 -6.26 -19.65
CA LYS A 158 1.08 -7.65 -20.00
C LYS A 158 2.29 -7.76 -20.93
N ASN A 159 2.59 -6.72 -21.70
CA ASN A 159 3.68 -6.71 -22.67
C ASN A 159 5.02 -6.27 -22.06
N LEU A 160 5.00 -5.82 -20.81
CA LEU A 160 6.22 -5.40 -20.12
C LEU A 160 7.08 -6.61 -19.71
N PRO A 161 8.41 -6.50 -19.79
CA PRO A 161 9.32 -7.42 -19.12
C PRO A 161 9.05 -7.46 -17.61
N TYR A 162 9.31 -8.60 -16.96
CA TYR A 162 9.05 -8.82 -15.52
C TYR A 162 9.58 -7.68 -14.61
N GLY A 163 10.81 -7.22 -14.82
CA GLY A 163 11.38 -6.13 -14.04
C GLY A 163 10.62 -4.81 -14.16
N ARG A 164 10.08 -4.50 -15.35
CA ARG A 164 9.23 -3.32 -15.56
C ARG A 164 7.83 -3.51 -14.96
N GLN A 165 7.28 -4.73 -15.00
CA GLN A 165 6.02 -5.05 -14.31
C GLN A 165 6.16 -4.82 -12.80
N ARG A 166 7.29 -5.18 -12.18
CA ARG A 166 7.57 -4.89 -10.76
C ARG A 166 7.64 -3.41 -10.47
N ARG A 167 8.29 -2.63 -11.34
CA ARG A 167 8.31 -1.17 -11.21
C ARG A 167 6.90 -0.57 -11.33
N LEU A 168 6.08 -1.08 -12.24
CA LEU A 168 4.69 -0.66 -12.39
C LEU A 168 3.84 -0.99 -11.14
N GLU A 169 4.05 -2.15 -10.51
CA GLU A 169 3.39 -2.49 -9.25
C GLU A 169 3.73 -1.48 -8.14
N ILE A 170 5.03 -1.12 -8.03
CA ILE A 170 5.48 -0.09 -7.08
C ILE A 170 4.88 1.28 -7.45
N ALA A 171 4.89 1.66 -8.72
CA ALA A 171 4.29 2.92 -9.18
C ALA A 171 2.82 3.02 -8.80
N ARG A 172 2.04 1.96 -9.02
CA ARG A 172 0.63 1.91 -8.63
C ARG A 172 0.43 2.02 -7.12
N ALA A 173 1.31 1.39 -6.33
CA ALA A 173 1.28 1.52 -4.88
C ALA A 173 1.62 2.95 -4.43
N LEU A 174 2.63 3.60 -5.03
CA LEU A 174 3.00 4.99 -4.75
C LEU A 174 1.89 5.97 -5.13
N ALA A 175 1.11 5.67 -6.18
CA ALA A 175 -0.01 6.50 -6.62
C ALA A 175 -1.11 6.65 -5.54
N THR A 176 -1.22 5.71 -4.60
CA THR A 176 -2.11 5.85 -3.44
C THR A 176 -1.57 6.83 -2.38
N ALA A 177 -0.41 7.49 -2.62
CA ALA A 177 0.29 8.34 -1.65
C ALA A 177 0.41 7.70 -0.25
N PRO A 178 0.99 6.50 -0.14
CA PRO A 178 0.97 5.74 1.10
C PRO A 178 1.86 6.39 2.17
N ARG A 179 1.41 6.32 3.43
CA ARG A 179 2.22 6.63 4.61
C ARG A 179 3.09 5.46 5.05
N LEU A 180 2.60 4.24 4.77
CA LEU A 180 3.29 2.98 5.03
C LEU A 180 3.18 2.09 3.79
N LEU A 181 4.31 1.74 3.20
CA LEU A 181 4.40 0.78 2.08
C LEU A 181 5.01 -0.53 2.58
N LEU A 182 4.30 -1.66 2.33
CA LEU A 182 4.65 -3.01 2.73
C LEU A 182 5.07 -3.86 1.53
#